data_814846c173a8485a915dc6b705263b17
#
_entry.id   814846c173a8485a915dc6b705263b17
#
_cell.length_a   1.000
_cell.length_b   1.000
_cell.length_c   1.000
_cell.angle_alpha   90.00
_cell.angle_beta   90.00
_cell.angle_gamma   90.00
#
_symmetry.space_group_name_H-M   'P 1'
#
loop_
_entity.id
_entity.type
_entity.pdbx_description
1 polymer ?
#
loop_
_entity_poly.entity_id
_entity_poly.type
_entity_poly.pdbx_seq_one_letter_code
_entity_poly.pdbx_strand_id
1 'polypeptide(L)'
;MKEFQGPIAGEHALAEYEGWWEREGKAISSAHDRAGTPWLQMFDVFGKRVDDVQCAPEYWSMLRKGFKTGVIWRAFKEASLLSSFRIGYICSFYDAGLFCPYTVSLSTILPLSKYGAETVKASVLPKMLREDDSVWQGATWMTEAGGGSDLGRYVETTARPVGDGWTLTGDKYFTSNAIADVAVVAARPEGAAAGVRGL
;
A
#
# COMPACT_ATOMS: atom_id res chain seq x y z
N MET A 1 -26.21 -10.70 20.94
CA MET A 1 -25.25 -9.65 20.56
C MET A 1 -24.78 -9.00 21.85
N LYS A 2 -23.50 -9.18 22.24
CA LYS A 2 -22.94 -8.46 23.39
C LYS A 2 -22.70 -7.03 22.93
N GLU A 3 -23.37 -6.07 23.55
CA GLU A 3 -23.08 -4.64 23.37
C GLU A 3 -21.63 -4.39 23.73
N PHE A 4 -20.87 -3.85 22.77
CA PHE A 4 -19.53 -3.34 22.99
C PHE A 4 -19.67 -2.01 23.74
N GLN A 5 -19.76 -2.09 25.07
CA GLN A 5 -19.72 -0.93 25.97
C GLN A 5 -18.30 -0.77 26.52
N GLY A 6 -17.50 0.04 25.85
CA GLY A 6 -16.21 0.54 26.32
C GLY A 6 -15.70 1.62 25.37
N PRO A 7 -14.95 2.62 25.82
CA PRO A 7 -14.33 3.59 24.91
C PRO A 7 -13.47 2.80 23.91
N ILE A 8 -13.83 2.91 22.63
CA ILE A 8 -13.14 2.18 21.57
C ILE A 8 -11.74 2.76 21.48
N ALA A 9 -10.74 1.92 21.64
CA ALA A 9 -9.34 2.34 21.46
C ALA A 9 -9.21 3.11 20.14
N GLY A 10 -8.73 4.35 20.20
CA GLY A 10 -8.56 5.21 19.03
C GLY A 10 -9.66 6.21 18.74
N GLU A 11 -10.76 6.32 19.49
CA GLU A 11 -11.81 7.33 19.24
C GLU A 11 -11.28 8.77 19.21
N HIS A 12 -10.41 9.12 20.12
CA HIS A 12 -9.77 10.44 20.12
C HIS A 12 -8.96 10.68 18.83
N ALA A 13 -8.21 9.68 18.36
CA ALA A 13 -7.41 9.79 17.14
C ALA A 13 -8.30 9.89 15.89
N LEU A 14 -9.47 9.25 15.88
CA LEU A 14 -10.45 9.37 14.79
C LEU A 14 -11.06 10.76 14.75
N ALA A 15 -11.49 11.28 15.90
CA ALA A 15 -12.03 12.64 16.00
C ALA A 15 -10.98 13.71 15.63
N GLU A 16 -9.72 13.51 16.03
CA GLU A 16 -8.61 14.37 15.63
C GLU A 16 -8.36 14.32 14.12
N TYR A 17 -8.42 13.14 13.52
CA TYR A 17 -8.22 12.94 12.09
C TYR A 17 -9.34 13.58 11.26
N GLU A 18 -10.60 13.38 11.66
CA GLU A 18 -11.73 14.02 11.04
C GLU A 18 -11.65 15.55 11.17
N GLY A 19 -11.34 16.05 12.37
CA GLY A 19 -11.13 17.48 12.62
C GLY A 19 -10.00 18.08 11.78
N TRP A 20 -8.92 17.33 11.53
CA TRP A 20 -7.86 17.76 10.62
C TRP A 20 -8.38 17.88 9.18
N TRP A 21 -9.16 16.90 8.69
CA TRP A 21 -9.76 16.96 7.37
C TRP A 21 -10.66 18.20 7.22
N GLU A 22 -11.47 18.51 8.24
CA GLU A 22 -12.35 19.68 8.20
C GLU A 22 -11.57 21.00 8.17
N ARG A 23 -10.48 21.12 8.92
CA ARG A 23 -9.72 22.36 9.01
C ARG A 23 -8.73 22.57 7.86
N GLU A 24 -8.07 21.52 7.42
CA GLU A 24 -6.90 21.58 6.53
C GLU A 24 -7.03 20.65 5.33
N GLY A 25 -7.38 19.38 5.55
CA GLY A 25 -7.34 18.33 4.55
C GLY A 25 -8.17 18.59 3.30
N LYS A 26 -9.36 19.17 3.46
CA LYS A 26 -10.23 19.55 2.33
C LYS A 26 -9.55 20.55 1.37
N ALA A 27 -8.88 21.55 1.93
CA ALA A 27 -8.20 22.55 1.12
C ALA A 27 -6.99 21.94 0.39
N ILE A 28 -6.26 21.06 1.07
CA ILE A 28 -5.12 20.33 0.52
C ILE A 28 -5.58 19.40 -0.61
N SER A 29 -6.62 18.58 -0.38
CA SER A 29 -7.19 17.68 -1.40
C SER A 29 -7.69 18.46 -2.62
N SER A 30 -8.40 19.57 -2.41
CA SER A 30 -8.85 20.43 -3.50
C SER A 30 -7.70 21.07 -4.30
N ALA A 31 -6.59 21.40 -3.66
CA ALA A 31 -5.40 21.90 -4.35
C ALA A 31 -4.72 20.78 -5.17
N HIS A 32 -4.62 19.58 -4.59
CA HIS A 32 -4.10 18.40 -5.26
C HIS A 32 -4.90 18.04 -6.51
N ASP A 33 -6.23 18.02 -6.42
CA ASP A 33 -7.13 17.76 -7.54
C ASP A 33 -6.90 18.70 -8.73
N ARG A 34 -6.64 19.98 -8.44
CA ARG A 34 -6.45 20.99 -9.49
C ARG A 34 -5.08 20.95 -10.17
N ALA A 35 -4.03 20.58 -9.45
CA ALA A 35 -2.67 20.76 -9.93
C ALA A 35 -1.68 19.64 -9.51
N GLY A 36 -2.15 18.62 -8.79
CA GLY A 36 -1.29 17.62 -8.16
C GLY A 36 -1.10 16.34 -8.97
N THR A 37 -1.40 16.30 -10.27
CA THR A 37 -1.26 15.08 -11.08
C THR A 37 0.17 14.53 -11.00
N PRO A 38 0.36 13.27 -10.59
CA PRO A 38 1.67 12.62 -10.59
C PRO A 38 2.26 12.59 -12.01
N TRP A 39 3.58 12.69 -12.11
CA TRP A 39 4.29 12.59 -13.38
C TRP A 39 5.53 11.71 -13.25
N LEU A 40 5.96 11.11 -14.35
CA LEU A 40 7.13 10.24 -14.41
C LEU A 40 8.37 11.06 -14.83
N GLN A 41 9.33 11.17 -13.92
CA GLN A 41 10.66 11.67 -14.25
C GLN A 41 11.49 10.52 -14.83
N MET A 42 11.56 10.45 -16.15
CA MET A 42 12.27 9.36 -16.83
C MET A 42 13.79 9.47 -16.68
N PHE A 43 14.32 10.67 -16.68
CA PHE A 43 15.77 10.92 -16.63
C PHE A 43 16.11 11.97 -15.57
N ASP A 44 17.28 11.85 -14.97
CA ASP A 44 17.86 12.89 -14.13
C ASP A 44 18.49 14.04 -14.98
N VAL A 45 19.04 15.04 -14.30
CA VAL A 45 19.67 16.21 -14.95
C VAL A 45 20.95 15.87 -15.74
N PHE A 46 21.50 14.68 -15.56
CA PHE A 46 22.68 14.20 -16.28
C PHE A 46 22.33 13.23 -17.41
N GLY A 47 21.03 12.99 -17.69
CA GLY A 47 20.56 12.08 -18.73
C GLY A 47 20.59 10.61 -18.33
N LYS A 48 20.81 10.27 -17.05
CA LYS A 48 20.69 8.91 -16.54
C LYS A 48 19.22 8.57 -16.34
N ARG A 49 18.79 7.39 -16.81
CA ARG A 49 17.42 6.91 -16.61
C ARG A 49 17.17 6.58 -15.13
N VAL A 50 16.12 7.14 -14.55
CA VAL A 50 15.73 6.98 -13.14
C VAL A 50 14.31 6.44 -12.98
N ASP A 51 13.41 6.73 -13.92
CA ASP A 51 12.00 6.32 -13.90
C ASP A 51 11.32 6.57 -12.54
N ASP A 52 11.47 7.80 -12.02
CA ASP A 52 10.98 8.18 -10.71
C ASP A 52 9.61 8.85 -10.79
N VAL A 53 8.63 8.35 -10.04
CA VAL A 53 7.28 8.91 -10.00
C VAL A 53 7.22 10.05 -8.99
N GLN A 54 6.98 11.24 -9.50
CA GLN A 54 6.87 12.45 -8.70
C GLN A 54 5.42 12.71 -8.31
N CYS A 55 5.16 12.84 -7.01
CA CYS A 55 3.87 13.23 -6.45
C CYS A 55 3.96 14.60 -5.80
N ALA A 56 2.87 15.35 -5.86
CA ALA A 56 2.78 16.67 -5.25
C ALA A 56 2.93 16.62 -3.72
N PRO A 57 3.45 17.69 -3.08
CA PRO A 57 3.55 17.76 -1.61
C PRO A 57 2.23 17.55 -0.89
N GLU A 58 1.14 17.98 -1.48
CA GLU A 58 -0.25 17.81 -0.99
C GLU A 58 -0.59 16.33 -0.84
N TYR A 59 -0.28 15.50 -1.84
CA TYR A 59 -0.46 14.06 -1.78
C TYR A 59 0.27 13.44 -0.58
N TRP A 60 1.54 13.77 -0.41
CA TRP A 60 2.34 13.28 0.71
C TRP A 60 1.82 13.73 2.06
N SER A 61 1.35 14.99 2.16
CA SER A 61 0.77 15.53 3.39
C SER A 61 -0.44 14.72 3.84
N MET A 62 -1.39 14.50 2.93
CA MET A 62 -2.61 13.74 3.20
C MET A 62 -2.30 12.27 3.50
N LEU A 63 -1.45 11.64 2.70
CA LEU A 63 -1.09 10.22 2.85
C LEU A 63 -0.42 9.95 4.20
N ARG A 64 0.59 10.75 4.56
CA ARG A 64 1.31 10.61 5.83
C ARG A 64 0.41 10.84 7.04
N LYS A 65 -0.55 11.75 6.95
CA LYS A 65 -1.51 11.99 8.04
C LYS A 65 -2.30 10.72 8.39
N GLY A 66 -2.80 9.97 7.40
CA GLY A 66 -3.51 8.71 7.66
C GLY A 66 -2.61 7.60 8.21
N PHE A 67 -1.38 7.47 7.72
CA PHE A 67 -0.40 6.52 8.29
C PHE A 67 -0.09 6.84 9.75
N LYS A 68 0.18 8.10 10.09
CA LYS A 68 0.40 8.56 11.48
C LYS A 68 -0.82 8.33 12.38
N THR A 69 -2.02 8.54 11.86
CA THR A 69 -3.26 8.27 12.60
C THR A 69 -3.43 6.77 12.89
N GLY A 70 -2.78 5.90 12.11
CA GLY A 70 -2.70 4.47 12.41
C GLY A 70 -3.50 3.58 11.49
N VAL A 71 -3.71 4.00 10.23
CA VAL A 71 -4.45 3.19 9.25
C VAL A 71 -3.84 1.78 9.05
N ILE A 72 -2.55 1.60 9.32
CA ILE A 72 -1.85 0.31 9.24
C ILE A 72 -1.47 -0.21 10.63
N TRP A 73 -0.67 0.54 11.39
CA TRP A 73 -0.06 0.03 12.61
C TRP A 73 -1.08 -0.29 13.71
N ARG A 74 -2.23 0.41 13.77
CA ARG A 74 -3.29 0.10 14.75
C ARG A 74 -3.89 -1.28 14.52
N ALA A 75 -4.06 -1.72 13.28
CA ALA A 75 -4.56 -3.05 12.96
C ALA A 75 -3.74 -4.15 13.65
N PHE A 76 -2.43 -3.96 13.73
CA PHE A 76 -1.51 -4.92 14.36
C PHE A 76 -1.44 -4.75 15.88
N LYS A 77 -1.36 -3.52 16.39
CA LYS A 77 -1.35 -3.26 17.85
C LYS A 77 -2.67 -3.65 18.53
N GLU A 78 -3.79 -3.40 17.88
CA GLU A 78 -5.14 -3.66 18.42
C GLU A 78 -5.67 -5.05 18.03
N ALA A 79 -4.92 -5.81 17.23
CA ALA A 79 -5.32 -7.09 16.64
C ALA A 79 -6.72 -7.02 15.96
N SER A 80 -7.02 -5.88 15.33
CA SER A 80 -8.32 -5.59 14.73
C SER A 80 -8.18 -4.66 13.52
N LEU A 81 -8.83 -5.01 12.43
CA LEU A 81 -8.91 -4.16 11.24
C LEU A 81 -9.91 -3.00 11.39
N LEU A 82 -10.68 -2.96 12.47
CA LEU A 82 -11.75 -1.96 12.65
C LEU A 82 -11.22 -0.53 12.62
N SER A 83 -10.11 -0.25 13.30
CA SER A 83 -9.46 1.08 13.29
C SER A 83 -9.00 1.49 11.89
N SER A 84 -8.41 0.56 11.13
CA SER A 84 -8.01 0.79 9.74
C SER A 84 -9.19 1.17 8.86
N PHE A 85 -10.30 0.43 8.96
CA PHE A 85 -11.50 0.72 8.17
C PHE A 85 -12.18 2.03 8.59
N ARG A 86 -12.18 2.38 9.87
CA ARG A 86 -12.71 3.67 10.34
C ARG A 86 -11.90 4.86 9.82
N ILE A 87 -10.57 4.77 9.91
CA ILE A 87 -9.69 5.80 9.34
C ILE A 87 -9.88 5.88 7.82
N GLY A 88 -9.97 4.73 7.16
CA GLY A 88 -10.24 4.65 5.73
C GLY A 88 -11.60 5.23 5.34
N TYR A 89 -12.64 5.03 6.13
CA TYR A 89 -13.96 5.62 5.91
C TYR A 89 -13.91 7.15 5.97
N ILE A 90 -13.28 7.71 7.02
CA ILE A 90 -13.08 9.17 7.13
C ILE A 90 -12.29 9.68 5.92
N CYS A 91 -11.17 9.05 5.59
CA CYS A 91 -10.35 9.42 4.43
C CYS A 91 -11.18 9.41 3.15
N SER A 92 -11.90 8.33 2.88
CA SER A 92 -12.68 8.15 1.64
C SER A 92 -13.83 9.14 1.50
N PHE A 93 -14.34 9.67 2.61
CA PHE A 93 -15.36 10.71 2.59
C PHE A 93 -14.82 12.04 2.02
N TYR A 94 -13.56 12.36 2.32
CA TYR A 94 -12.93 13.59 1.89
C TYR A 94 -12.10 13.42 0.61
N ASP A 95 -11.41 12.28 0.46
CA ASP A 95 -10.56 11.94 -0.68
C ASP A 95 -10.52 10.42 -0.87
N ALA A 96 -11.40 9.91 -1.71
CA ALA A 96 -11.52 8.47 -1.94
C ALA A 96 -10.26 7.85 -2.58
N GLY A 97 -9.50 8.63 -3.34
CA GLY A 97 -8.27 8.17 -4.01
C GLY A 97 -7.18 7.75 -3.04
N LEU A 98 -7.09 8.44 -1.90
CA LEU A 98 -6.10 8.13 -0.86
C LEU A 98 -6.36 6.82 -0.12
N PHE A 99 -7.55 6.25 -0.19
CA PHE A 99 -7.81 4.96 0.45
C PHE A 99 -7.09 3.81 -0.26
N CYS A 100 -6.81 3.95 -1.55
CA CYS A 100 -6.10 2.92 -2.32
C CYS A 100 -4.71 2.59 -1.74
N PRO A 101 -3.75 3.52 -1.56
CA PRO A 101 -2.45 3.21 -0.96
C PRO A 101 -2.54 2.58 0.43
N TYR A 102 -3.54 2.91 1.24
CA TYR A 102 -3.76 2.25 2.53
C TYR A 102 -4.22 0.81 2.38
N THR A 103 -5.18 0.54 1.49
CA THR A 103 -5.67 -0.83 1.27
C THR A 103 -4.62 -1.75 0.67
N VAL A 104 -3.83 -1.26 -0.29
CA VAL A 104 -2.75 -2.08 -0.86
C VAL A 104 -1.59 -2.28 0.13
N SER A 105 -1.34 -1.33 1.03
CA SER A 105 -0.39 -1.54 2.14
C SER A 105 -0.89 -2.59 3.13
N LEU A 106 -2.19 -2.61 3.48
CA LEU A 106 -2.79 -3.68 4.29
C LEU A 106 -2.71 -5.03 3.58
N SER A 107 -3.04 -5.10 2.28
CA SER A 107 -2.96 -6.34 1.51
C SER A 107 -1.52 -6.82 1.27
N THR A 108 -0.52 -5.98 1.52
CA THR A 108 0.89 -6.36 1.53
C THR A 108 1.31 -6.90 2.88
N ILE A 109 1.06 -6.16 3.97
CA ILE A 109 1.57 -6.50 5.29
C ILE A 109 0.88 -7.73 5.90
N LEU A 110 -0.41 -7.95 5.62
CA LEU A 110 -1.16 -9.09 6.16
C LEU A 110 -0.61 -10.44 5.67
N PRO A 111 -0.49 -10.71 4.35
CA PRO A 111 0.11 -11.97 3.90
C PRO A 111 1.60 -12.07 4.26
N LEU A 112 2.33 -10.96 4.23
CA LEU A 112 3.73 -10.94 4.67
C LEU A 112 3.87 -11.37 6.13
N SER A 113 3.06 -10.83 7.04
CA SER A 113 3.09 -11.17 8.46
C SER A 113 2.75 -12.64 8.72
N LYS A 114 1.88 -13.21 7.88
CA LYS A 114 1.41 -14.60 8.04
C LYS A 114 2.30 -15.62 7.35
N TYR A 115 2.76 -15.33 6.14
CA TYR A 115 3.40 -16.31 5.25
C TYR A 115 4.83 -15.95 4.83
N GLY A 116 5.29 -14.73 5.10
CA GLY A 116 6.64 -14.30 4.73
C GLY A 116 7.73 -15.07 5.46
N ALA A 117 8.89 -15.21 4.83
CA ALA A 117 10.09 -15.75 5.49
C ALA A 117 10.48 -14.86 6.70
N GLU A 118 11.01 -15.45 7.76
CA GLU A 118 11.33 -14.72 8.99
C GLU A 118 12.33 -13.59 8.76
N THR A 119 13.31 -13.78 7.87
CA THR A 119 14.28 -12.75 7.48
C THR A 119 13.59 -11.54 6.82
N VAL A 120 12.61 -11.79 5.95
CA VAL A 120 11.83 -10.74 5.28
C VAL A 120 10.90 -10.03 6.28
N LYS A 121 10.21 -10.80 7.13
CA LYS A 121 9.39 -10.22 8.21
C LYS A 121 10.21 -9.30 9.10
N ALA A 122 11.37 -9.76 9.58
CA ALA A 122 12.24 -8.98 10.46
C ALA A 122 12.73 -7.68 9.81
N SER A 123 12.95 -7.67 8.50
CA SER A 123 13.43 -6.49 7.79
C SER A 123 12.32 -5.51 7.35
N VAL A 124 11.12 -5.99 7.05
CA VAL A 124 10.05 -5.20 6.41
C VAL A 124 8.99 -4.76 7.42
N LEU A 125 8.46 -5.67 8.27
CA LEU A 125 7.36 -5.36 9.17
C LEU A 125 7.63 -4.15 10.09
N PRO A 126 8.82 -4.03 10.73
CA PRO A 126 9.08 -2.87 11.58
C PRO A 126 9.02 -1.54 10.82
N LYS A 127 9.32 -1.52 9.53
CA LYS A 127 9.29 -0.32 8.70
C LYS A 127 7.87 0.04 8.27
N MET A 128 7.04 -0.96 7.94
CA MET A 128 5.63 -0.75 7.59
C MET A 128 4.76 -0.40 8.81
N LEU A 129 5.21 -0.69 10.03
CA LEU A 129 4.48 -0.40 11.28
C LEU A 129 4.95 0.87 11.98
N ARG A 130 5.77 1.69 11.34
CA ARG A 130 6.19 2.98 11.89
C ARG A 130 5.02 3.95 12.02
N GLU A 131 5.14 4.83 13.00
CA GLU A 131 4.13 5.84 13.33
C GLU A 131 4.54 7.25 12.87
N ASP A 132 5.63 7.36 12.13
CA ASP A 132 6.22 8.59 11.64
C ASP A 132 6.26 8.67 10.11
N ASP A 133 6.88 9.72 9.57
CA ASP A 133 6.98 9.98 8.13
C ASP A 133 7.90 9.00 7.37
N SER A 134 8.64 8.15 8.09
CA SER A 134 9.51 7.12 7.50
C SER A 134 8.82 5.76 7.34
N VAL A 135 7.50 5.71 7.53
CA VAL A 135 6.70 4.49 7.32
C VAL A 135 6.80 4.01 5.88
N TRP A 136 7.06 2.72 5.71
CA TRP A 136 7.06 2.10 4.41
C TRP A 136 5.65 1.79 3.93
N GLN A 137 5.43 2.03 2.65
CA GLN A 137 4.20 1.70 1.95
C GLN A 137 4.31 0.34 1.28
N GLY A 138 3.18 -0.34 1.19
CA GLY A 138 3.05 -1.59 0.47
C GLY A 138 2.27 -1.44 -0.83
N ALA A 139 2.51 -2.36 -1.76
CA ALA A 139 1.73 -2.53 -2.97
C ALA A 139 1.42 -4.00 -3.22
N THR A 140 0.41 -4.26 -4.05
CA THR A 140 -0.01 -5.61 -4.43
C THR A 140 -0.25 -5.63 -5.93
N TRP A 141 0.64 -6.30 -6.67
CA TRP A 141 0.61 -6.32 -8.14
C TRP A 141 0.32 -7.73 -8.64
N MET A 142 -0.89 -7.97 -9.06
CA MET A 142 -1.38 -9.29 -9.47
C MET A 142 -1.71 -9.33 -10.97
N THR A 143 -2.45 -8.33 -11.45
CA THR A 143 -3.01 -8.28 -12.81
C THR A 143 -1.93 -8.11 -13.88
N GLU A 144 -2.13 -8.73 -15.02
CA GLU A 144 -1.34 -8.59 -16.24
C GLU A 144 -2.25 -8.27 -17.44
N ALA A 145 -1.68 -7.99 -18.60
CA ALA A 145 -2.46 -7.63 -19.80
C ALA A 145 -3.51 -8.69 -20.18
N GLY A 146 -3.21 -9.97 -19.96
CA GLY A 146 -4.12 -11.09 -20.21
C GLY A 146 -5.30 -11.21 -19.24
N GLY A 147 -5.22 -10.58 -18.06
CA GLY A 147 -6.28 -10.61 -17.04
C GLY A 147 -5.78 -10.62 -15.62
N GLY A 148 -6.70 -10.56 -14.64
CA GLY A 148 -6.38 -10.47 -13.21
C GLY A 148 -7.27 -11.32 -12.31
N SER A 149 -8.49 -11.66 -12.74
CA SER A 149 -9.43 -12.43 -11.91
C SER A 149 -9.09 -13.93 -11.86
N ASP A 150 -8.46 -14.48 -12.88
CA ASP A 150 -7.95 -15.84 -12.91
C ASP A 150 -6.41 -15.82 -12.98
N LEU A 151 -5.78 -15.55 -11.85
CA LEU A 151 -4.31 -15.48 -11.74
C LEU A 151 -3.66 -16.81 -12.17
N GLY A 152 -4.29 -17.94 -11.85
CA GLY A 152 -3.77 -19.26 -12.22
C GLY A 152 -3.58 -19.44 -13.72
N ARG A 153 -4.39 -18.78 -14.53
CA ARG A 153 -4.36 -18.84 -15.99
C ARG A 153 -3.49 -17.73 -16.60
N TYR A 154 -3.60 -16.51 -16.08
CA TYR A 154 -3.11 -15.32 -16.80
C TYR A 154 -1.81 -14.73 -16.26
N VAL A 155 -1.23 -15.26 -15.16
CA VAL A 155 0.08 -14.81 -14.68
C VAL A 155 1.19 -15.38 -15.57
N GLU A 156 1.83 -14.49 -16.33
CA GLU A 156 2.96 -14.76 -17.20
C GLU A 156 4.30 -14.30 -16.58
N THR A 157 4.28 -13.40 -15.57
CA THR A 157 5.48 -13.03 -14.81
C THR A 157 6.14 -14.27 -14.26
N THR A 158 7.42 -14.46 -14.59
CA THR A 158 8.22 -15.60 -14.14
C THR A 158 9.10 -15.25 -12.97
N ALA A 159 9.31 -16.22 -12.07
CA ALA A 159 10.24 -16.13 -10.95
C ALA A 159 11.35 -17.17 -11.12
N ARG A 160 12.60 -16.73 -11.17
CA ARG A 160 13.77 -17.61 -11.25
C ARG A 160 14.64 -17.44 -10.01
N PRO A 161 15.06 -18.52 -9.34
CA PRO A 161 15.94 -18.45 -8.19
C PRO A 161 17.33 -17.95 -8.61
N VAL A 162 17.89 -17.01 -7.83
CA VAL A 162 19.24 -16.47 -8.02
C VAL A 162 19.87 -16.24 -6.64
N GLY A 163 20.89 -17.03 -6.30
CA GLY A 163 21.46 -17.01 -4.95
C GLY A 163 20.40 -17.32 -3.89
N ASP A 164 20.30 -16.49 -2.87
CA ASP A 164 19.31 -16.61 -1.78
C ASP A 164 17.98 -15.91 -2.09
N GLY A 165 17.79 -15.41 -3.30
CA GLY A 165 16.61 -14.66 -3.72
C GLY A 165 16.04 -15.13 -5.06
N TRP A 166 15.20 -14.26 -5.64
CA TRP A 166 14.51 -14.51 -6.89
C TRP A 166 14.63 -13.31 -7.82
N THR A 167 14.77 -13.57 -9.11
CA THR A 167 14.60 -12.57 -10.15
C THR A 167 13.21 -12.72 -10.76
N LEU A 168 12.47 -11.61 -10.84
CA LEU A 168 11.17 -11.56 -11.49
C LEU A 168 11.31 -10.94 -12.88
N THR A 169 10.65 -11.52 -13.87
CA THR A 169 10.61 -11.01 -15.24
C THR A 169 9.18 -11.06 -15.75
N GLY A 170 8.63 -9.92 -16.16
CA GLY A 170 7.27 -9.80 -16.67
C GLY A 170 6.74 -8.37 -16.50
N ASP A 171 5.53 -8.14 -17.00
CA ASP A 171 4.85 -6.86 -16.97
C ASP A 171 3.58 -6.97 -16.12
N LYS A 172 3.37 -6.01 -15.24
CA LYS A 172 2.16 -5.89 -14.44
C LYS A 172 1.29 -4.73 -14.91
N TYR A 173 -0.02 -4.91 -14.83
CA TYR A 173 -1.02 -3.91 -15.17
C TYR A 173 -1.86 -3.57 -13.93
N PHE A 174 -2.41 -2.35 -13.86
CA PHE A 174 -3.06 -1.85 -12.63
C PHE A 174 -2.16 -1.90 -11.39
N THR A 175 -0.95 -1.41 -11.51
CA THR A 175 0.06 -1.36 -10.45
C THR A 175 -0.18 -0.19 -9.50
N SER A 176 -1.27 -0.26 -8.73
CA SER A 176 -1.57 0.76 -7.73
C SER A 176 -0.40 0.95 -6.75
N ASN A 177 -0.17 2.20 -6.35
CA ASN A 177 0.92 2.59 -5.47
C ASN A 177 2.31 2.17 -6.01
N ALA A 178 2.57 2.51 -7.28
CA ALA A 178 3.82 2.17 -7.96
C ALA A 178 5.09 2.72 -7.28
N ILE A 179 4.94 3.67 -6.36
CA ILE A 179 6.01 4.27 -5.54
C ILE A 179 6.20 3.58 -4.18
N ALA A 180 5.52 2.46 -3.94
CA ALA A 180 5.63 1.75 -2.67
C ALA A 180 7.05 1.20 -2.44
N ASP A 181 7.45 1.15 -1.16
CA ASP A 181 8.75 0.63 -0.73
C ASP A 181 8.85 -0.90 -0.89
N VAL A 182 7.71 -1.60 -0.85
CA VAL A 182 7.63 -3.05 -0.98
C VAL A 182 6.34 -3.47 -1.68
N ALA A 183 6.43 -4.51 -2.52
CA ALA A 183 5.27 -5.05 -3.20
C ALA A 183 5.17 -6.58 -3.03
N VAL A 184 3.93 -7.08 -2.89
CA VAL A 184 3.59 -8.48 -3.11
C VAL A 184 3.22 -8.65 -4.57
N VAL A 185 3.96 -9.49 -5.28
CA VAL A 185 3.83 -9.67 -6.72
C VAL A 185 3.46 -11.12 -7.03
N ALA A 186 2.39 -11.36 -7.80
CA ALA A 186 2.13 -12.70 -8.32
C ALA A 186 3.13 -13.03 -9.41
N ALA A 187 3.81 -14.14 -9.27
CA ALA A 187 4.77 -14.64 -10.24
C ALA A 187 4.78 -16.17 -10.25
N ARG A 188 5.08 -16.77 -11.38
CA ARG A 188 5.16 -18.21 -11.56
C ARG A 188 6.62 -18.66 -11.50
N PRO A 189 7.00 -19.56 -10.59
CA PRO A 189 8.31 -20.17 -10.62
C PRO A 189 8.59 -20.82 -11.99
N GLU A 190 9.79 -20.64 -12.50
CA GLU A 190 10.20 -21.20 -13.79
C GLU A 190 9.99 -22.73 -13.79
N GLY A 191 9.29 -23.25 -14.82
CA GLY A 191 8.94 -24.66 -14.92
C GLY A 191 7.73 -25.11 -14.10
N ALA A 192 7.10 -24.23 -13.30
CA ALA A 192 5.89 -24.59 -12.57
C ALA A 192 4.69 -24.75 -13.53
N ALA A 193 3.79 -25.67 -13.17
CA ALA A 193 2.57 -25.92 -13.93
C ALA A 193 1.64 -24.70 -13.92
N ALA A 194 0.81 -24.56 -14.95
CA ALA A 194 -0.29 -23.61 -14.96
C ALA A 194 -1.28 -23.92 -13.81
N GLY A 195 -1.99 -22.88 -13.36
CA GLY A 195 -2.94 -22.96 -12.25
C GLY A 195 -2.46 -22.22 -11.01
N VAL A 196 -3.36 -22.02 -10.05
CA VAL A 196 -3.08 -21.25 -8.81
C VAL A 196 -1.98 -21.89 -7.96
N ARG A 197 -1.87 -23.23 -7.98
CA ARG A 197 -0.82 -23.95 -7.23
C ARG A 197 0.58 -23.74 -7.76
N GLY A 198 0.72 -23.18 -8.96
CA GLY A 198 2.01 -22.88 -9.58
C GLY A 198 2.44 -21.41 -9.43
N LEU A 199 1.76 -20.65 -8.58
CA LEU A 199 2.08 -19.25 -8.30
C LEU A 199 2.88 -19.12 -7.02
#